data_16b33adc7df1d865163603ef83e8e084
#
_entry.id   16b33adc7df1d865163603ef83e8e084
#
_cell.length_a   1.000
_cell.length_b   1.000
_cell.length_c   1.000
_cell.angle_alpha   90.00
_cell.angle_beta   90.00
_cell.angle_gamma   90.00
#
_symmetry.space_group_name_H-M   'P 1'
#
loop_
_entity.id
_entity.type
_entity.pdbx_description
1 polymer ?
#
loop_
_entity_poly.entity_id
_entity_poly.type
_entity_poly.pdbx_seq_one_letter_code
_entity_poly.pdbx_strand_id
1 'polypeptide(L)'
;YGSCSRYGIVAFASSLDQAGPMAQNVKDCALLQEVISTYDSKDSTSINFKRNHYSKELTKNIKGKKIGIPKEYRVDGMPKEIEDLWQKGIQYVKDCGAETIDISLPHTSYALPTYYIVAPAEASSNLARYDGVKYGYRAKGENLIDMYEKTRSEGFGAEVQRRIMIGTYVLSSGYYDAYYLKAQKVRKLIKNDFDEAYKKVDAILTPSTPSSAFKIGEKTNDPVSMYLNDIFTVPVNLAGLPGISIP
;
A
#
# COMPACT_ATOMS: atom_id res chain seq x y z
N TYR A 1 0.87 -8.36 5.54
CA TYR A 1 2.11 -7.82 6.08
C TYR A 1 2.85 -8.91 6.88
N GLY A 2 4.17 -9.04 6.68
CA GLY A 2 5.00 -10.03 7.38
C GLY A 2 4.99 -11.45 6.80
N SER A 3 4.21 -11.75 5.77
CA SER A 3 4.23 -13.06 5.10
C SER A 3 5.42 -13.24 4.15
N CYS A 4 5.92 -12.15 3.57
CA CYS A 4 7.13 -12.13 2.75
C CYS A 4 8.23 -11.40 3.51
N SER A 5 9.45 -11.93 3.50
CA SER A 5 10.60 -11.26 4.09
C SER A 5 10.92 -9.97 3.34
N ARG A 6 11.29 -8.93 4.09
CA ARG A 6 11.80 -7.66 3.58
C ARG A 6 13.31 -7.55 3.69
N TYR A 7 13.98 -8.61 4.15
CA TYR A 7 15.43 -8.61 4.26
C TYR A 7 16.08 -8.42 2.87
N GLY A 8 16.95 -7.41 2.77
CA GLY A 8 17.55 -7.00 1.51
C GLY A 8 16.75 -5.93 0.74
N ILE A 9 15.56 -5.53 1.20
CA ILE A 9 14.79 -4.43 0.65
C ILE A 9 15.14 -3.15 1.41
N VAL A 10 15.33 -2.04 0.70
CA VAL A 10 15.53 -0.72 1.31
C VAL A 10 14.24 -0.32 2.03
N ALA A 11 14.32 -0.10 3.34
CA ALA A 11 13.16 0.32 4.12
C ALA A 11 12.76 1.75 3.74
N PHE A 12 11.51 1.93 3.34
CA PHE A 12 10.88 3.23 3.12
C PHE A 12 9.88 3.54 4.24
N ALA A 13 8.74 2.89 4.26
CA ALA A 13 7.75 3.02 5.33
C ALA A 13 7.57 1.65 6.01
N SER A 14 8.28 1.41 7.09
CA SER A 14 8.44 0.09 7.70
C SER A 14 7.13 -0.62 8.05
N SER A 15 6.09 0.14 8.40
CA SER A 15 4.76 -0.42 8.71
C SER A 15 3.89 -0.69 7.48
N LEU A 16 4.36 -0.30 6.29
CA LEU A 16 3.62 -0.36 5.03
C LEU A 16 4.37 -1.13 3.94
N ASP A 17 5.71 -1.21 4.00
CA ASP A 17 6.53 -1.89 3.00
C ASP A 17 6.16 -3.36 2.90
N GLN A 18 5.86 -3.82 1.69
CA GLN A 18 5.50 -5.20 1.39
C GLN A 18 6.09 -5.62 0.04
N ALA A 19 6.52 -6.87 -0.05
CA ALA A 19 6.89 -7.51 -1.31
C ALA A 19 5.72 -8.34 -1.81
N GLY A 20 5.51 -8.35 -3.14
CA GLY A 20 4.48 -9.15 -3.77
C GLY A 20 4.85 -9.50 -5.22
N PRO A 21 4.37 -10.62 -5.75
CA PRO A 21 4.65 -11.04 -7.12
C PRO A 21 3.75 -10.31 -8.12
N MET A 22 4.26 -10.18 -9.35
CA MET A 22 3.50 -9.79 -10.53
C MET A 22 3.64 -10.89 -11.58
N ALA A 23 2.52 -11.32 -12.16
CA ALA A 23 2.48 -12.37 -13.18
C ALA A 23 1.34 -12.15 -14.17
N GLN A 24 1.34 -12.86 -15.29
CA GLN A 24 0.31 -12.74 -16.33
C GLN A 24 -1.04 -13.37 -15.96
N ASN A 25 -1.06 -14.21 -14.94
CA ASN A 25 -2.28 -14.89 -14.48
C ASN A 25 -2.18 -15.22 -12.98
N VAL A 26 -3.34 -15.50 -12.37
CA VAL A 26 -3.46 -15.78 -10.93
C VAL A 26 -2.67 -17.04 -10.52
N LYS A 27 -2.60 -18.05 -11.38
CA LYS A 27 -1.88 -19.30 -11.07
C LYS A 27 -0.39 -19.06 -10.91
N ASP A 28 0.22 -18.33 -11.84
CA ASP A 28 1.65 -18.00 -11.76
C ASP A 28 1.93 -17.05 -10.59
N CYS A 29 1.03 -16.09 -10.33
CA CYS A 29 1.11 -15.23 -9.17
C CYS A 29 1.09 -16.06 -7.86
N ALA A 30 0.18 -17.05 -7.76
CA ALA A 30 0.11 -17.94 -6.60
C ALA A 30 1.38 -18.77 -6.42
N LEU A 31 1.95 -19.31 -7.51
CA LEU A 31 3.22 -20.06 -7.47
C LEU A 31 4.39 -19.19 -6.97
N LEU A 32 4.51 -17.97 -7.49
CA LEU A 32 5.52 -17.02 -7.03
C LEU A 32 5.31 -16.64 -5.56
N GLN A 33 4.06 -16.37 -5.16
CA GLN A 33 3.72 -16.05 -3.78
C GLN A 33 4.08 -17.20 -2.83
N GLU A 34 3.88 -18.46 -3.21
CA GLU A 34 4.30 -19.62 -2.43
C GLU A 34 5.80 -19.64 -2.16
N VAL A 35 6.60 -19.22 -3.13
CA VAL A 35 8.07 -19.22 -3.02
C VAL A 35 8.54 -18.12 -2.07
N ILE A 36 7.97 -16.91 -2.18
CA ILE A 36 8.43 -15.75 -1.38
C ILE A 36 7.78 -15.66 0.00
N SER A 37 6.65 -16.35 0.24
CA SER A 37 5.96 -16.38 1.54
C SER A 37 6.56 -17.43 2.46
N THR A 38 7.69 -17.09 3.08
CA THR A 38 8.39 -17.96 4.03
C THR A 38 8.86 -17.16 5.22
N TYR A 39 8.95 -17.82 6.37
CA TYR A 39 9.56 -17.22 7.56
C TYR A 39 11.05 -16.96 7.34
N ASP A 40 11.48 -15.76 7.69
CA ASP A 40 12.89 -15.35 7.66
C ASP A 40 13.27 -14.70 8.99
N SER A 41 14.17 -15.33 9.74
CA SER A 41 14.66 -14.82 11.03
C SER A 41 15.46 -13.52 10.92
N LYS A 42 15.88 -13.14 9.71
CA LYS A 42 16.60 -11.88 9.46
C LYS A 42 15.67 -10.67 9.32
N ASP A 43 14.37 -10.88 9.13
CA ASP A 43 13.35 -9.84 9.16
C ASP A 43 12.52 -9.96 10.45
N SER A 44 12.68 -9.00 11.36
CA SER A 44 11.98 -8.98 12.66
C SER A 44 10.45 -8.90 12.52
N THR A 45 9.93 -8.54 11.36
CA THR A 45 8.48 -8.48 11.08
C THR A 45 7.97 -9.74 10.39
N SER A 46 8.85 -10.67 10.01
CA SER A 46 8.46 -11.93 9.37
C SER A 46 7.68 -12.80 10.35
N ILE A 47 6.52 -13.26 9.92
CA ILE A 47 5.61 -14.08 10.72
C ILE A 47 5.93 -15.56 10.49
N ASN A 48 6.13 -16.30 11.59
CA ASN A 48 6.28 -17.75 11.50
C ASN A 48 4.90 -18.41 11.39
N PHE A 49 4.53 -18.81 10.20
CA PHE A 49 3.26 -19.47 9.89
C PHE A 49 3.48 -20.74 9.08
N LYS A 50 2.50 -21.65 9.11
CA LYS A 50 2.53 -22.82 8.26
C LYS A 50 2.44 -22.38 6.79
N ARG A 51 3.40 -22.83 5.97
CA ARG A 51 3.44 -22.52 4.54
C ARG A 51 2.12 -22.90 3.85
N ASN A 52 1.51 -21.93 3.19
CA ASN A 52 0.33 -22.15 2.39
C ASN A 52 0.71 -22.59 0.97
N HIS A 53 -0.09 -23.47 0.39
CA HIS A 53 0.05 -23.88 -1.02
C HIS A 53 -1.04 -23.20 -1.83
N TYR A 54 -0.87 -21.89 -2.07
CA TYR A 54 -1.88 -21.06 -2.75
C TYR A 54 -2.31 -21.61 -4.10
N SER A 55 -1.39 -22.20 -4.87
CA SER A 55 -1.70 -22.81 -6.17
C SER A 55 -2.65 -23.99 -6.07
N LYS A 56 -2.63 -24.74 -4.98
CA LYS A 56 -3.54 -25.87 -4.72
C LYS A 56 -4.92 -25.41 -4.28
N GLU A 57 -5.04 -24.22 -3.70
CA GLU A 57 -6.30 -23.62 -3.26
C GLU A 57 -7.10 -22.98 -4.41
N LEU A 58 -6.53 -22.91 -5.62
CA LEU A 58 -7.22 -22.40 -6.81
C LEU A 58 -8.26 -23.39 -7.33
N THR A 59 -9.34 -23.56 -6.56
CA THR A 59 -10.40 -24.57 -6.84
C THR A 59 -11.34 -24.16 -7.97
N LYS A 60 -11.26 -22.91 -8.47
CA LYS A 60 -12.19 -22.30 -9.44
C LYS A 60 -13.66 -22.31 -8.98
N ASN A 61 -13.91 -22.50 -7.69
CA ASN A 61 -15.24 -22.54 -7.11
C ASN A 61 -15.37 -21.53 -5.99
N ILE A 62 -16.20 -20.52 -6.21
CA ILE A 62 -16.55 -19.48 -5.24
C ILE A 62 -18.04 -19.51 -4.86
N LYS A 63 -18.75 -20.59 -5.23
CA LYS A 63 -20.18 -20.74 -4.92
C LYS A 63 -20.44 -20.65 -3.41
N GLY A 64 -21.37 -19.78 -3.04
CA GLY A 64 -21.72 -19.53 -1.65
C GLY A 64 -20.73 -18.63 -0.88
N LYS A 65 -19.65 -18.17 -1.51
CA LYS A 65 -18.78 -17.14 -0.93
C LYS A 65 -19.48 -15.79 -0.91
N LYS A 66 -19.24 -15.02 0.12
CA LYS A 66 -19.79 -13.68 0.31
C LYS A 66 -18.75 -12.62 -0.05
N ILE A 67 -19.05 -11.81 -1.05
CA ILE A 67 -18.18 -10.77 -1.57
C ILE A 67 -18.73 -9.40 -1.19
N GLY A 68 -17.98 -8.64 -0.40
CA GLY A 68 -18.33 -7.30 0.04
C GLY A 68 -18.12 -6.27 -1.07
N ILE A 69 -19.10 -5.40 -1.27
CA ILE A 69 -19.02 -4.27 -2.21
C ILE A 69 -19.10 -2.98 -1.37
N PRO A 70 -17.99 -2.24 -1.19
CA PRO A 70 -18.00 -1.05 -0.36
C PRO A 70 -18.64 0.13 -1.10
N LYS A 71 -19.66 0.72 -0.48
CA LYS A 71 -20.39 1.86 -1.07
C LYS A 71 -19.53 3.12 -1.20
N GLU A 72 -18.57 3.31 -0.29
CA GLU A 72 -17.69 4.49 -0.27
C GLU A 72 -16.65 4.48 -1.40
N TYR A 73 -16.51 3.37 -2.12
CA TYR A 73 -15.60 3.30 -3.29
C TYR A 73 -16.26 3.81 -4.59
N ARG A 74 -17.55 4.16 -4.55
CA ARG A 74 -18.19 4.97 -5.59
C ARG A 74 -17.90 6.43 -5.34
N VAL A 75 -16.72 6.87 -5.79
CA VAL A 75 -16.25 8.25 -5.57
C VAL A 75 -16.81 9.19 -6.65
N ASP A 76 -17.11 10.41 -6.26
CA ASP A 76 -17.53 11.45 -7.20
C ASP A 76 -16.45 11.69 -8.27
N GLY A 77 -16.86 11.75 -9.53
CA GLY A 77 -15.94 11.93 -10.65
C GLY A 77 -15.23 10.64 -11.12
N MET A 78 -15.60 9.48 -10.60
CA MET A 78 -15.09 8.21 -11.16
C MET A 78 -15.47 8.10 -12.65
N PRO A 79 -14.50 7.82 -13.55
CA PRO A 79 -14.79 7.59 -14.95
C PRO A 79 -15.78 6.45 -15.12
N LYS A 80 -16.75 6.64 -16.01
CA LYS A 80 -17.78 5.63 -16.28
C LYS A 80 -17.17 4.28 -16.69
N GLU A 81 -16.07 4.29 -17.42
CA GLU A 81 -15.34 3.08 -17.80
C GLU A 81 -14.92 2.23 -16.58
N ILE A 82 -14.43 2.87 -15.51
CA ILE A 82 -14.01 2.17 -14.29
C ILE A 82 -15.23 1.64 -13.53
N GLU A 83 -16.30 2.42 -13.43
CA GLU A 83 -17.55 1.95 -12.82
C GLU A 83 -18.13 0.75 -13.60
N ASP A 84 -18.16 0.83 -14.93
CA ASP A 84 -18.68 -0.25 -15.80
C ASP A 84 -17.83 -1.54 -15.66
N LEU A 85 -16.50 -1.40 -15.56
CA LEU A 85 -15.60 -2.55 -15.31
C LEU A 85 -15.82 -3.15 -13.91
N TRP A 86 -16.02 -2.33 -12.90
CA TRP A 86 -16.35 -2.82 -11.56
C TRP A 86 -17.68 -3.54 -11.52
N GLN A 87 -18.72 -2.99 -12.17
CA GLN A 87 -20.03 -3.66 -12.30
C GLN A 87 -19.91 -5.00 -13.05
N LYS A 88 -19.10 -5.07 -14.10
CA LYS A 88 -18.77 -6.33 -14.77
C LYS A 88 -18.12 -7.35 -13.81
N GLY A 89 -17.15 -6.92 -13.02
CA GLY A 89 -16.50 -7.75 -12.02
C GLY A 89 -17.50 -8.29 -10.99
N ILE A 90 -18.42 -7.43 -10.51
CA ILE A 90 -19.52 -7.81 -9.60
C ILE A 90 -20.41 -8.86 -10.27
N GLN A 91 -20.74 -8.69 -11.55
CA GLN A 91 -21.57 -9.66 -12.26
C GLN A 91 -20.85 -11.00 -12.44
N TYR A 92 -19.55 -11.00 -12.78
CA TYR A 92 -18.77 -12.24 -12.91
C TYR A 92 -18.74 -13.07 -11.62
N VAL A 93 -18.55 -12.44 -10.45
CA VAL A 93 -18.57 -13.20 -9.18
C VAL A 93 -19.95 -13.76 -8.87
N LYS A 94 -21.04 -13.07 -9.23
CA LYS A 94 -22.41 -13.58 -9.13
C LYS A 94 -22.64 -14.77 -10.05
N ASP A 95 -22.20 -14.68 -11.30
CA ASP A 95 -22.34 -15.77 -12.30
C ASP A 95 -21.56 -17.01 -11.87
N CYS A 96 -20.47 -16.85 -11.11
CA CYS A 96 -19.73 -17.93 -10.48
C CYS A 96 -20.40 -18.48 -9.19
N GLY A 97 -21.57 -17.96 -8.82
CA GLY A 97 -22.37 -18.42 -7.68
C GLY A 97 -22.00 -17.82 -6.33
N ALA A 98 -21.21 -16.74 -6.29
CA ALA A 98 -20.99 -15.97 -5.08
C ALA A 98 -22.16 -15.03 -4.77
N GLU A 99 -22.36 -14.74 -3.49
CA GLU A 99 -23.28 -13.72 -2.99
C GLU A 99 -22.56 -12.38 -2.87
N THR A 100 -23.14 -11.29 -3.36
CA THR A 100 -22.59 -9.94 -3.14
C THR A 100 -23.36 -9.23 -2.05
N ILE A 101 -22.65 -8.60 -1.12
CA ILE A 101 -23.21 -7.91 0.04
C ILE A 101 -22.67 -6.47 0.06
N ASP A 102 -23.55 -5.49 0.12
CA ASP A 102 -23.15 -4.10 0.32
C ASP A 102 -22.58 -3.93 1.73
N ILE A 103 -21.37 -3.38 1.80
CA ILE A 103 -20.66 -3.08 3.04
C ILE A 103 -20.34 -1.59 3.13
N SER A 104 -20.02 -1.13 4.33
CA SER A 104 -19.61 0.25 4.57
C SER A 104 -18.21 0.28 5.20
N LEU A 105 -17.33 1.12 4.65
CA LEU A 105 -15.96 1.38 5.10
C LEU A 105 -15.79 2.90 5.28
N PRO A 106 -16.50 3.53 6.24
CA PRO A 106 -16.67 4.99 6.29
C PRO A 106 -15.38 5.78 6.50
N HIS A 107 -14.36 5.18 7.12
CA HIS A 107 -13.09 5.86 7.37
C HIS A 107 -12.11 5.77 6.19
N THR A 108 -12.43 5.06 5.11
CA THR A 108 -11.55 4.98 3.92
C THR A 108 -11.38 6.33 3.23
N SER A 109 -12.32 7.26 3.38
CA SER A 109 -12.18 8.64 2.91
C SER A 109 -10.98 9.38 3.52
N TYR A 110 -10.52 8.96 4.68
CA TYR A 110 -9.34 9.51 5.36
C TYR A 110 -8.04 8.76 5.04
N ALA A 111 -8.09 7.71 4.22
CA ALA A 111 -6.94 6.84 4.01
C ALA A 111 -5.78 7.57 3.30
N LEU A 112 -6.08 8.32 2.25
CA LEU A 112 -5.05 9.03 1.48
C LEU A 112 -4.30 10.06 2.34
N PRO A 113 -4.94 11.01 3.03
CA PRO A 113 -4.23 11.92 3.93
C PRO A 113 -3.51 11.20 5.08
N THR A 114 -4.07 10.12 5.62
CA THR A 114 -3.40 9.32 6.66
C THR A 114 -2.11 8.69 6.13
N TYR A 115 -2.12 8.14 4.93
CA TYR A 115 -0.95 7.58 4.28
C TYR A 115 0.13 8.63 4.07
N TYR A 116 -0.23 9.82 3.55
CA TYR A 116 0.72 10.90 3.28
C TYR A 116 1.26 11.59 4.55
N ILE A 117 0.77 11.22 5.72
CA ILE A 117 1.39 11.55 7.02
C ILE A 117 2.28 10.40 7.49
N VAL A 118 1.75 9.18 7.53
CA VAL A 118 2.46 8.02 8.11
C VAL A 118 3.66 7.60 7.25
N ALA A 119 3.49 7.46 5.94
CA ALA A 119 4.55 6.98 5.07
C ALA A 119 5.75 7.96 4.99
N PRO A 120 5.57 9.29 4.80
CA PRO A 120 6.68 10.24 4.87
C PRO A 120 7.34 10.31 6.25
N ALA A 121 6.57 10.20 7.36
CA ALA A 121 7.12 10.17 8.70
C ALA A 121 8.08 8.99 8.89
N GLU A 122 7.66 7.79 8.50
CA GLU A 122 8.50 6.60 8.56
C GLU A 122 9.68 6.66 7.59
N ALA A 123 9.47 7.20 6.37
CA ALA A 123 10.51 7.36 5.36
C ALA A 123 11.61 8.33 5.84
N SER A 124 11.26 9.46 6.45
CA SER A 124 12.25 10.40 6.96
C SER A 124 13.15 9.75 8.00
N SER A 125 12.61 8.90 8.86
CA SER A 125 13.35 8.15 9.86
C SER A 125 14.20 7.03 9.23
N ASN A 126 13.63 6.22 8.33
CA ASN A 126 14.33 5.11 7.69
C ASN A 126 15.47 5.58 6.77
N LEU A 127 15.23 6.64 6.00
CA LEU A 127 16.21 7.15 5.04
C LEU A 127 17.26 8.07 5.69
N ALA A 128 17.14 8.39 6.97
CA ALA A 128 18.15 9.13 7.72
C ALA A 128 19.52 8.44 7.74
N ARG A 129 19.53 7.09 7.66
CA ARG A 129 20.76 6.28 7.66
C ARG A 129 21.57 6.34 6.36
N TYR A 130 21.02 6.90 5.29
CA TYR A 130 21.70 7.09 4.01
C TYR A 130 22.39 8.46 3.99
N ASP A 131 23.49 8.55 4.73
CA ASP A 131 24.27 9.77 4.98
C ASP A 131 25.66 9.73 4.33
N GLY A 132 25.98 8.64 3.60
CA GLY A 132 27.26 8.44 2.96
C GLY A 132 28.41 8.00 3.87
N VAL A 133 28.13 7.67 5.14
CA VAL A 133 29.18 7.24 6.09
C VAL A 133 29.45 5.75 6.01
N LYS A 134 28.43 4.91 6.21
CA LYS A 134 28.59 3.44 6.23
C LYS A 134 28.38 2.79 4.87
N TYR A 135 27.45 3.30 4.08
CA TYR A 135 27.05 2.73 2.79
C TYR A 135 26.28 3.75 1.95
N GLY A 136 26.03 3.41 0.70
CA GLY A 136 25.35 4.24 -0.26
C GLY A 136 26.27 5.24 -0.96
N TYR A 137 25.65 6.17 -1.67
CA TYR A 137 26.35 7.25 -2.33
C TYR A 137 26.98 8.20 -1.30
N ARG A 138 28.20 8.66 -1.57
CA ARG A 138 28.90 9.66 -0.77
C ARG A 138 29.47 10.75 -1.67
N ALA A 139 28.98 11.96 -1.52
CA ALA A 139 29.49 13.14 -2.20
C ALA A 139 30.84 13.58 -1.62
N LYS A 140 31.64 14.30 -2.42
CA LYS A 140 32.81 15.01 -1.94
C LYS A 140 32.38 16.32 -1.27
N GLY A 141 32.80 16.55 -0.04
CA GLY A 141 32.53 17.78 0.71
C GLY A 141 33.80 18.45 1.18
N GLU A 142 33.75 19.76 1.43
CA GLU A 142 34.83 20.54 2.01
C GLU A 142 35.02 20.27 3.52
N ASN A 143 33.92 19.88 4.17
CA ASN A 143 33.86 19.48 5.56
C ASN A 143 32.74 18.42 5.76
N LEU A 144 32.58 17.96 7.01
CA LEU A 144 31.62 16.90 7.32
C LEU A 144 30.16 17.31 7.02
N ILE A 145 29.79 18.54 7.35
CA ILE A 145 28.42 19.04 7.13
C ILE A 145 28.13 19.14 5.64
N ASP A 146 29.03 19.75 4.88
CA ASP A 146 28.93 19.89 3.42
C ASP A 146 28.85 18.50 2.73
N MET A 147 29.61 17.52 3.21
CA MET A 147 29.54 16.14 2.72
C MET A 147 28.16 15.55 2.98
N TYR A 148 27.56 15.73 4.15
CA TYR A 148 26.20 15.24 4.43
C TYR A 148 25.15 15.93 3.56
N GLU A 149 25.20 17.25 3.45
CA GLU A 149 24.24 18.04 2.66
C GLU A 149 24.29 17.64 1.18
N LYS A 150 25.48 17.57 0.59
CA LYS A 150 25.68 17.15 -0.81
C LYS A 150 25.27 15.71 -1.02
N THR A 151 25.66 14.79 -0.14
CA THR A 151 25.28 13.37 -0.25
C THR A 151 23.78 13.20 -0.32
N ARG A 152 23.03 13.88 0.53
CA ARG A 152 21.59 13.75 0.60
C ARG A 152 20.88 14.50 -0.53
N SER A 153 21.37 15.67 -0.93
CA SER A 153 20.77 16.43 -2.04
C SER A 153 21.02 15.81 -3.40
N GLU A 154 22.17 15.20 -3.63
CA GLU A 154 22.53 14.54 -4.88
C GLU A 154 22.03 13.09 -4.94
N GLY A 155 22.02 12.39 -3.80
CA GLY A 155 21.69 10.96 -3.71
C GLY A 155 20.20 10.64 -3.70
N PHE A 156 19.33 11.58 -3.34
CA PHE A 156 17.88 11.39 -3.34
C PHE A 156 17.21 12.19 -4.47
N GLY A 157 16.32 11.53 -5.20
CA GLY A 157 15.48 12.23 -6.19
C GLY A 157 14.48 13.18 -5.52
N ALA A 158 13.98 14.15 -6.29
CA ALA A 158 13.15 15.26 -5.80
C ALA A 158 11.91 14.80 -5.01
N GLU A 159 11.23 13.73 -5.44
CA GLU A 159 10.06 13.20 -4.72
C GLU A 159 10.42 12.60 -3.36
N VAL A 160 11.54 11.87 -3.28
CA VAL A 160 12.03 11.31 -2.01
C VAL A 160 12.45 12.43 -1.06
N GLN A 161 13.15 13.46 -1.55
CA GLN A 161 13.49 14.65 -0.76
C GLN A 161 12.24 15.31 -0.18
N ARG A 162 11.21 15.52 -1.01
CA ARG A 162 9.92 16.09 -0.58
C ARG A 162 9.29 15.27 0.55
N ARG A 163 9.25 13.93 0.42
CA ARG A 163 8.70 13.05 1.46
C ARG A 163 9.53 13.07 2.75
N ILE A 164 10.84 13.11 2.66
CA ILE A 164 11.72 13.27 3.83
C ILE A 164 11.42 14.58 4.55
N MET A 165 11.28 15.69 3.83
CA MET A 165 10.97 17.00 4.42
C MET A 165 9.61 17.01 5.10
N ILE A 166 8.55 16.48 4.44
CA ILE A 166 7.21 16.35 5.01
C ILE A 166 7.26 15.49 6.28
N GLY A 167 7.94 14.35 6.23
CA GLY A 167 8.06 13.44 7.37
C GLY A 167 8.79 14.06 8.55
N THR A 168 9.87 14.78 8.29
CA THR A 168 10.63 15.50 9.32
C THR A 168 9.76 16.58 9.99
N TYR A 169 8.98 17.32 9.21
CA TYR A 169 8.02 18.30 9.72
C TYR A 169 6.97 17.64 10.61
N VAL A 170 6.33 16.57 10.14
CA VAL A 170 5.30 15.83 10.86
C VAL A 170 5.80 15.25 12.19
N LEU A 171 7.07 14.84 12.25
CA LEU A 171 7.69 14.28 13.46
C LEU A 171 8.29 15.34 14.38
N SER A 172 8.29 16.63 13.99
CA SER A 172 8.87 17.69 14.79
C SER A 172 8.04 18.01 16.03
N SER A 173 8.69 18.66 17.00
CA SER A 173 8.04 19.08 18.26
C SER A 173 6.83 19.96 18.00
N GLY A 174 5.72 19.69 18.67
CA GLY A 174 4.43 20.37 18.52
C GLY A 174 3.55 19.84 17.37
N TYR A 175 4.12 19.12 16.39
CA TYR A 175 3.36 18.55 15.28
C TYR A 175 3.15 17.03 15.38
N TYR A 176 4.00 16.34 16.12
CA TYR A 176 3.94 14.89 16.31
C TYR A 176 2.56 14.42 16.79
N ASP A 177 2.03 15.02 17.85
CA ASP A 177 0.72 14.64 18.39
C ASP A 177 -0.43 15.04 17.46
N ALA A 178 -0.33 16.23 16.86
CA ALA A 178 -1.36 16.79 16.00
C ALA A 178 -1.50 16.03 14.66
N TYR A 179 -0.41 15.51 14.13
CA TYR A 179 -0.39 14.84 12.82
C TYR A 179 -0.12 13.34 12.95
N TYR A 180 1.05 12.93 13.44
CA TYR A 180 1.45 11.53 13.39
C TYR A 180 0.58 10.64 14.29
N LEU A 181 0.40 11.01 15.56
CA LEU A 181 -0.45 10.24 16.47
C LEU A 181 -1.91 10.24 16.01
N LYS A 182 -2.39 11.37 15.50
CA LYS A 182 -3.74 11.45 14.94
C LYS A 182 -3.90 10.52 13.73
N ALA A 183 -2.93 10.50 12.82
CA ALA A 183 -2.93 9.60 11.67
C ALA A 183 -2.91 8.13 12.09
N GLN A 184 -2.14 7.75 13.10
CA GLN A 184 -2.14 6.39 13.66
C GLN A 184 -3.51 6.00 14.24
N LYS A 185 -4.20 6.93 14.92
CA LYS A 185 -5.56 6.70 15.41
C LYS A 185 -6.55 6.49 14.27
N VAL A 186 -6.48 7.32 13.22
CA VAL A 186 -7.32 7.18 12.03
C VAL A 186 -7.01 5.85 11.30
N ARG A 187 -5.74 5.47 11.17
CA ARG A 187 -5.35 4.16 10.63
C ARG A 187 -6.03 3.02 11.37
N LYS A 188 -6.12 3.10 12.71
CA LYS A 188 -6.83 2.10 13.51
C LYS A 188 -8.33 2.06 13.21
N LEU A 189 -8.97 3.21 12.97
CA LEU A 189 -10.39 3.27 12.58
C LEU A 189 -10.60 2.63 11.20
N ILE A 190 -9.74 2.93 10.22
CA ILE A 190 -9.77 2.28 8.90
C ILE A 190 -9.66 0.75 9.06
N LYS A 191 -8.70 0.27 9.85
CA LYS A 191 -8.57 -1.17 10.10
C LYS A 191 -9.84 -1.76 10.72
N ASN A 192 -10.46 -1.08 11.67
CA ASN A 192 -11.67 -1.55 12.33
C ASN A 192 -12.84 -1.68 11.34
N ASP A 193 -12.97 -0.78 10.36
CA ASP A 193 -14.01 -0.90 9.31
C ASP A 193 -13.87 -2.22 8.56
N PHE A 194 -12.64 -2.58 8.15
CA PHE A 194 -12.38 -3.86 7.49
C PHE A 194 -12.63 -5.05 8.43
N ASP A 195 -12.20 -4.98 9.69
CA ASP A 195 -12.41 -6.05 10.67
C ASP A 195 -13.92 -6.31 10.87
N GLU A 196 -14.76 -5.28 10.90
CA GLU A 196 -16.23 -5.42 10.97
C GLU A 196 -16.83 -5.95 9.66
N ALA A 197 -16.32 -5.53 8.52
CA ALA A 197 -16.76 -6.03 7.22
C ALA A 197 -16.47 -7.54 7.08
N TYR A 198 -15.27 -7.98 7.44
CA TYR A 198 -14.87 -9.39 7.35
C TYR A 198 -15.58 -10.34 8.32
N LYS A 199 -16.36 -9.82 9.27
CA LYS A 199 -17.33 -10.66 10.03
C LYS A 199 -18.53 -11.12 9.17
N LYS A 200 -18.75 -10.45 8.04
CA LYS A 200 -19.94 -10.64 7.18
C LYS A 200 -19.59 -11.20 5.81
N VAL A 201 -18.36 -10.99 5.34
CA VAL A 201 -17.91 -11.33 3.99
C VAL A 201 -16.59 -12.09 3.98
N ASP A 202 -16.36 -12.91 2.95
CA ASP A 202 -15.13 -13.69 2.76
C ASP A 202 -14.03 -12.87 2.04
N ALA A 203 -14.44 -11.99 1.14
CA ALA A 203 -13.54 -11.10 0.39
C ALA A 203 -14.25 -9.78 0.05
N ILE A 204 -13.47 -8.78 -0.36
CA ILE A 204 -14.00 -7.48 -0.78
C ILE A 204 -13.53 -7.21 -2.21
N LEU A 205 -14.45 -6.79 -3.08
CA LEU A 205 -14.18 -6.44 -4.47
C LEU A 205 -14.28 -4.93 -4.68
N THR A 206 -13.18 -4.33 -5.15
CA THR A 206 -13.06 -2.89 -5.37
C THR A 206 -12.40 -2.61 -6.71
N PRO A 207 -12.53 -1.39 -7.26
CA PRO A 207 -11.60 -0.91 -8.28
C PRO A 207 -10.17 -0.91 -7.73
N SER A 208 -9.17 -1.08 -8.60
CA SER A 208 -7.75 -0.97 -8.22
C SER A 208 -7.23 0.47 -8.38
N THR A 209 -7.69 1.16 -9.42
CA THR A 209 -7.29 2.55 -9.74
C THR A 209 -8.49 3.35 -10.24
N PRO A 210 -8.48 4.69 -10.08
CA PRO A 210 -9.57 5.54 -10.58
C PRO A 210 -9.50 5.81 -12.09
N SER A 211 -8.46 5.37 -12.78
CA SER A 211 -8.28 5.56 -14.22
C SER A 211 -7.47 4.43 -14.84
N SER A 212 -7.53 4.32 -16.16
CA SER A 212 -6.59 3.51 -16.95
C SER A 212 -5.17 4.07 -16.86
N ALA A 213 -4.18 3.31 -17.39
CA ALA A 213 -2.79 3.76 -17.44
C ALA A 213 -2.67 5.08 -18.22
N PHE A 214 -1.88 5.99 -17.69
CA PHE A 214 -1.55 7.27 -18.33
C PHE A 214 -0.17 7.22 -19.02
N LYS A 215 0.10 8.15 -19.91
CA LYS A 215 1.37 8.20 -20.66
C LYS A 215 2.54 8.54 -19.72
N ILE A 216 3.72 8.02 -20.04
CA ILE A 216 4.95 8.37 -19.32
C ILE A 216 5.16 9.88 -19.38
N GLY A 217 5.31 10.51 -18.21
CA GLY A 217 5.51 11.95 -18.06
C GLY A 217 4.24 12.79 -17.98
N GLU A 218 3.05 12.22 -18.19
CA GLU A 218 1.79 12.97 -18.24
C GLU A 218 1.40 13.65 -16.91
N LYS A 219 1.70 13.03 -15.78
CA LYS A 219 1.33 13.53 -14.43
C LYS A 219 2.51 14.03 -13.60
N THR A 220 3.68 14.21 -14.19
CA THR A 220 4.91 14.57 -13.45
C THR A 220 4.85 15.93 -12.77
N ASN A 221 4.06 16.86 -13.31
CA ASN A 221 3.95 18.25 -12.81
C ASN A 221 2.77 18.45 -11.85
N ASP A 222 1.96 17.42 -11.60
CA ASP A 222 0.81 17.49 -10.68
C ASP A 222 0.88 16.35 -9.65
N PRO A 223 1.58 16.57 -8.52
CA PRO A 223 1.68 15.56 -7.45
C PRO A 223 0.33 15.14 -6.88
N VAL A 224 -0.64 16.04 -6.78
CA VAL A 224 -1.97 15.74 -6.22
C VAL A 224 -2.72 14.78 -7.13
N SER A 225 -2.75 15.04 -8.44
CA SER A 225 -3.35 14.13 -9.42
C SER A 225 -2.66 12.76 -9.43
N MET A 226 -1.33 12.73 -9.24
CA MET A 226 -0.61 11.46 -9.10
C MET A 226 -1.03 10.71 -7.83
N TYR A 227 -1.15 11.38 -6.71
CA TYR A 227 -1.50 10.77 -5.42
C TYR A 227 -2.94 10.23 -5.40
N LEU A 228 -3.87 10.85 -6.12
CA LEU A 228 -5.25 10.37 -6.22
C LEU A 228 -5.36 8.99 -6.89
N ASN A 229 -4.35 8.55 -7.66
CA ASN A 229 -4.35 7.20 -8.23
C ASN A 229 -4.30 6.09 -7.15
N ASP A 230 -3.85 6.41 -5.94
CA ASP A 230 -3.68 5.45 -4.86
C ASP A 230 -4.92 5.32 -3.95
N ILE A 231 -6.01 6.04 -4.26
CA ILE A 231 -7.19 6.16 -3.38
C ILE A 231 -7.81 4.80 -3.01
N PHE A 232 -7.75 3.81 -3.89
CA PHE A 232 -8.34 2.48 -3.67
C PHE A 232 -7.37 1.46 -3.08
N THR A 233 -6.06 1.66 -3.24
CA THR A 233 -5.03 0.71 -2.78
C THR A 233 -4.50 1.03 -1.38
N VAL A 234 -4.40 2.31 -1.05
CA VAL A 234 -3.91 2.78 0.26
C VAL A 234 -4.69 2.23 1.45
N PRO A 235 -6.05 2.19 1.44
CA PRO A 235 -6.82 1.68 2.59
C PRO A 235 -6.45 0.24 2.98
N VAL A 236 -6.24 -0.63 1.98
CA VAL A 236 -5.88 -2.04 2.17
C VAL A 236 -4.52 -2.16 2.84
N ASN A 237 -3.54 -1.37 2.39
CA ASN A 237 -2.19 -1.34 2.95
C ASN A 237 -2.19 -0.78 4.40
N LEU A 238 -2.89 0.33 4.66
CA LEU A 238 -3.03 0.89 6.01
C LEU A 238 -3.68 -0.10 6.98
N ALA A 239 -4.64 -0.88 6.52
CA ALA A 239 -5.30 -1.91 7.31
C ALA A 239 -4.43 -3.18 7.50
N GLY A 240 -3.33 -3.31 6.77
CA GLY A 240 -2.42 -4.47 6.82
C GLY A 240 -3.00 -5.74 6.20
N LEU A 241 -3.91 -5.59 5.24
CA LEU A 241 -4.61 -6.68 4.56
C LEU A 241 -3.88 -7.12 3.28
N PRO A 242 -4.02 -8.39 2.88
CA PRO A 242 -3.58 -8.83 1.55
C PRO A 242 -4.51 -8.28 0.47
N GLY A 243 -3.96 -8.06 -0.72
CA GLY A 243 -4.72 -7.65 -1.90
C GLY A 243 -4.13 -8.24 -3.17
N ILE A 244 -4.97 -8.39 -4.19
CA ILE A 244 -4.56 -8.80 -5.53
C ILE A 244 -5.32 -7.96 -6.55
N SER A 245 -4.61 -7.45 -7.55
CA SER A 245 -5.22 -6.82 -8.73
C SER A 245 -5.28 -7.84 -9.85
N ILE A 246 -6.45 -7.97 -10.46
CA ILE A 246 -6.70 -8.86 -11.59
C ILE A 246 -7.28 -8.04 -12.74
N PRO A 247 -6.97 -8.38 -14.03
CA PRO A 247 -7.50 -7.68 -15.18
C PRO A 247 -9.00 -7.89 -15.36
#